data_cbaf3fa5cf161e254e88681e8a7a2aa0
#
_entry.id   cbaf3fa5cf161e254e88681e8a7a2aa0
#
_cell.length_a   1.000
_cell.length_b   1.000
_cell.length_c   1.000
_cell.angle_alpha   90.00
_cell.angle_beta   90.00
_cell.angle_gamma   90.00
#
_symmetry.space_group_name_H-M   'P 1'
#
loop_
_entity.id
_entity.type
_entity.pdbx_description
1 polymer ?
#
loop_
_entity_poly.entity_id
_entity_poly.type
_entity_poly.pdbx_seq_one_letter_code
_entity_poly.pdbx_strand_id
1 'polypeptide(L)'
;YKGKVSRIEPSLGAAFVDFGAERHGFLPFKELAPQYLPKDRKGKERISIKDCLSKDQEIIVQVEKDERGNKGAALTSFYSLAGRYLVLMPNNPRAGGISKRIEGEERDELKEALSSLDIPKNMGVIIRTAGLGRSAKELQWDLNYLIQYMIILLRIAITTQFYLLSQMKQDRKVGHQRP
;
A
#
# COMPACT_ATOMS: atom_id res chain seq x y z
N TYR A 1 -4.50 5.41 3.15
CA TYR A 1 -4.65 6.28 4.30
C TYR A 1 -3.30 6.71 4.84
N LYS A 2 -3.23 7.91 5.42
CA LYS A 2 -2.14 8.32 6.28
C LYS A 2 -2.58 8.09 7.73
N GLY A 3 -1.90 7.21 8.45
CA GLY A 3 -2.21 6.86 9.84
C GLY A 3 -1.07 7.20 10.79
N LYS A 4 -1.31 7.01 12.08
CA LYS A 4 -0.30 7.08 13.15
C LYS A 4 -0.18 5.75 13.87
N VAL A 5 1.04 5.31 14.10
CA VAL A 5 1.31 4.12 14.93
C VAL A 5 0.87 4.40 16.36
N SER A 6 -0.21 3.78 16.80
CA SER A 6 -0.75 3.96 18.15
C SER A 6 -0.06 3.06 19.17
N ARG A 7 0.29 1.84 18.78
CA ARG A 7 0.95 0.84 19.64
C ARG A 7 1.76 -0.14 18.81
N ILE A 8 2.91 -0.53 19.31
CA ILE A 8 3.75 -1.59 18.74
C ILE A 8 3.65 -2.80 19.67
N GLU A 9 3.40 -3.97 19.09
CA GLU A 9 3.24 -5.22 19.83
C GLU A 9 4.23 -6.27 19.31
N PRO A 10 5.44 -6.31 19.87
CA PRO A 10 6.50 -7.19 19.39
C PRO A 10 6.17 -8.68 19.52
N SER A 11 5.38 -9.05 20.54
CA SER A 11 4.92 -10.43 20.75
C SER A 11 4.06 -10.94 19.60
N LEU A 12 3.32 -10.06 18.95
CA LEU A 12 2.51 -10.35 17.77
C LEU A 12 3.26 -10.10 16.46
N GLY A 13 4.49 -9.56 16.51
CA GLY A 13 5.20 -9.10 15.33
C GLY A 13 4.39 -8.06 14.53
N ALA A 14 3.70 -7.14 15.20
CA ALA A 14 2.75 -6.22 14.55
C ALA A 14 2.70 -4.85 15.22
N ALA A 15 2.14 -3.87 14.51
CA ALA A 15 1.76 -2.57 15.04
C ALA A 15 0.26 -2.32 14.84
N PHE A 16 -0.31 -1.53 15.73
CA PHE A 16 -1.64 -0.98 15.57
C PHE A 16 -1.54 0.45 15.07
N VAL A 17 -2.35 0.79 14.08
CA VAL A 17 -2.32 2.09 13.41
C VAL A 17 -3.69 2.74 13.51
N ASP A 18 -3.73 3.96 14.04
CA ASP A 18 -4.89 4.84 13.93
C ASP A 18 -4.86 5.47 12.53
N PHE A 19 -5.75 5.02 11.67
CA PHE A 19 -5.90 5.50 10.29
C PHE A 19 -7.22 6.24 10.05
N GLY A 20 -7.92 6.58 11.15
CA GLY A 20 -9.14 7.35 11.14
C GLY A 20 -10.43 6.54 11.19
N ALA A 21 -10.36 5.22 11.22
CA ALA A 21 -11.50 4.36 11.49
C ALA A 21 -11.84 4.30 12.99
N GLU A 22 -13.00 3.75 13.32
CA GLU A 22 -13.42 3.59 14.72
C GLU A 22 -12.44 2.70 15.51
N ARG A 23 -11.91 1.67 14.85
CA ARG A 23 -10.91 0.75 15.41
C ARG A 23 -9.57 0.93 14.74
N HIS A 24 -8.50 0.78 15.52
CA HIS A 24 -7.16 0.79 14.96
C HIS A 24 -6.94 -0.43 14.06
N GLY A 25 -6.27 -0.22 12.93
CA GLY A 25 -5.92 -1.28 12.01
C GLY A 25 -4.69 -2.07 12.49
N PHE A 26 -4.61 -3.32 12.07
CA PHE A 26 -3.53 -4.25 12.37
C PHE A 26 -2.54 -4.30 11.22
N LEU A 27 -1.28 -3.91 11.46
CA LEU A 27 -0.18 -3.91 10.50
C LEU A 27 0.89 -4.93 10.92
N PRO A 28 0.92 -6.13 10.33
CA PRO A 28 1.94 -7.13 10.63
C PRO A 28 3.30 -6.74 10.03
N PHE A 29 4.40 -7.19 10.65
CA PHE A 29 5.76 -6.92 10.20
C PHE A 29 6.02 -7.32 8.74
N LYS A 30 5.46 -8.44 8.29
CA LYS A 30 5.57 -8.91 6.89
C LYS A 30 4.95 -7.98 5.86
N GLU A 31 4.01 -7.13 6.29
CA GLU A 31 3.32 -6.13 5.48
C GLU A 31 4.00 -4.75 5.55
N LEU A 32 5.20 -4.68 6.16
CA LEU A 32 5.96 -3.46 6.27
C LEU A 32 6.90 -3.29 5.07
N ALA A 33 6.67 -2.25 4.29
CA ALA A 33 7.45 -1.94 3.09
C ALA A 33 8.91 -1.57 3.42
N PRO A 34 9.87 -1.82 2.52
CA PRO A 34 11.30 -1.63 2.73
C PRO A 34 11.71 -0.24 3.22
N GLN A 35 10.95 0.79 2.87
CA GLN A 35 11.20 2.18 3.27
C GLN A 35 11.12 2.41 4.78
N TYR A 36 10.42 1.54 5.50
CA TYR A 36 10.28 1.58 6.96
C TYR A 36 11.30 0.68 7.68
N LEU A 37 12.06 -0.11 6.94
CA LEU A 37 13.09 -0.96 7.53
C LEU A 37 14.34 -0.12 7.85
N PRO A 38 15.08 -0.44 8.93
CA PRO A 38 16.31 0.27 9.28
C PRO A 38 17.34 0.16 8.16
N LYS A 39 18.00 1.28 7.84
CA LYS A 39 19.03 1.35 6.80
C LYS A 39 20.29 0.57 7.19
N ASP A 40 20.66 0.61 8.48
CA ASP A 40 21.78 -0.12 9.03
C ASP A 40 21.34 -1.47 9.59
N ARG A 41 21.66 -2.51 8.84
CA ARG A 41 21.43 -3.92 9.25
C ARG A 41 22.63 -4.55 9.95
N LYS A 42 23.70 -3.77 10.19
CA LYS A 42 24.94 -4.30 10.77
C LYS A 42 24.72 -4.80 12.19
N GLY A 43 24.92 -6.11 12.38
CA GLY A 43 24.97 -6.72 13.70
C GLY A 43 23.66 -7.25 14.30
N LYS A 44 22.50 -7.13 13.59
CA LYS A 44 21.24 -7.71 14.06
C LYS A 44 20.89 -8.96 13.26
N GLU A 45 20.92 -10.12 13.88
CA GLU A 45 20.50 -11.38 13.27
C GLU A 45 19.00 -11.42 12.94
N ARG A 46 18.18 -10.70 13.72
CA ARG A 46 16.73 -10.58 13.49
C ARG A 46 16.26 -9.14 13.73
N ILE A 47 15.59 -8.58 12.72
CA ILE A 47 14.92 -7.27 12.81
C ILE A 47 13.51 -7.49 13.33
N SER A 48 13.11 -6.76 14.34
CA SER A 48 11.76 -6.75 14.89
C SER A 48 10.99 -5.50 14.48
N ILE A 49 9.67 -5.50 14.65
CA ILE A 49 8.83 -4.37 14.29
C ILE A 49 9.17 -3.09 15.06
N LYS A 50 9.65 -3.22 16.31
CA LYS A 50 10.11 -2.06 17.12
C LYS A 50 11.43 -1.44 16.64
N ASP A 51 12.20 -2.15 15.82
CA ASP A 51 13.38 -1.59 15.16
C ASP A 51 13.01 -0.76 13.92
N CYS A 52 11.77 -0.91 13.44
CA CYS A 52 11.28 -0.32 12.19
C CYS A 52 10.32 0.85 12.41
N LEU A 53 9.52 0.79 13.46
CA LEU A 53 8.49 1.77 13.75
C LEU A 53 8.61 2.31 15.17
N SER A 54 8.19 3.56 15.34
CA SER A 54 8.07 4.22 16.64
C SER A 54 6.61 4.59 16.91
N LYS A 55 6.23 4.69 18.20
CA LYS A 55 4.93 5.21 18.58
C LYS A 55 4.76 6.63 18.05
N ASP A 56 3.55 6.97 17.64
CA ASP A 56 3.14 8.24 17.04
C ASP A 56 3.78 8.56 15.67
N GLN A 57 4.57 7.62 15.11
CA GLN A 57 5.10 7.74 13.77
C GLN A 57 3.97 7.75 12.73
N GLU A 58 4.04 8.67 11.78
CA GLU A 58 3.13 8.70 10.64
C GLU A 58 3.54 7.63 9.61
N ILE A 59 2.53 6.94 9.07
CA ILE A 59 2.71 5.87 8.09
C ILE A 59 1.60 5.90 7.06
N ILE A 60 1.95 5.66 5.80
CA ILE A 60 0.96 5.44 4.73
C ILE A 60 0.61 3.96 4.71
N VAL A 61 -0.68 3.67 4.77
CA VAL A 61 -1.21 2.31 4.79
C VAL A 61 -2.38 2.17 3.82
N GLN A 62 -2.54 0.96 3.32
CA GLN A 62 -3.70 0.52 2.54
C GLN A 62 -4.46 -0.53 3.34
N VAL A 63 -5.79 -0.48 3.30
CA VAL A 63 -6.65 -1.53 3.85
C VAL A 63 -6.60 -2.73 2.91
N GLU A 64 -6.12 -3.86 3.41
CA GLU A 64 -6.10 -5.13 2.69
C GLU A 64 -7.39 -5.92 2.93
N LYS A 65 -7.90 -5.87 4.16
CA LYS A 65 -9.17 -6.48 4.56
C LYS A 65 -9.87 -5.56 5.53
N ASP A 66 -11.17 -5.37 5.31
CA ASP A 66 -12.02 -4.59 6.20
C ASP A 66 -12.11 -5.22 7.59
N GLU A 67 -12.51 -4.41 8.55
CA GLU A 67 -12.78 -4.88 9.91
C GLU A 67 -13.89 -5.94 9.91
N ARG A 68 -13.71 -6.97 10.75
CA ARG A 68 -14.66 -8.07 10.85
C ARG A 68 -14.86 -8.49 12.31
N GLY A 69 -16.10 -8.44 12.76
CA GLY A 69 -16.45 -8.75 14.15
C GLY A 69 -15.69 -7.84 15.12
N ASN A 70 -14.90 -8.40 16.02
CA ASN A 70 -14.10 -7.67 17.00
C ASN A 70 -12.69 -7.30 16.51
N LYS A 71 -12.33 -7.63 15.27
CA LYS A 71 -11.01 -7.38 14.70
C LYS A 71 -11.02 -6.11 13.86
N GLY A 72 -10.07 -5.21 14.10
CA GLY A 72 -9.83 -4.06 13.24
C GLY A 72 -9.34 -4.47 11.84
N ALA A 73 -9.35 -3.53 10.91
CA ALA A 73 -8.92 -3.75 9.53
C ALA A 73 -7.49 -4.29 9.45
N ALA A 74 -7.22 -5.22 8.51
CA ALA A 74 -5.88 -5.62 8.19
C ALA A 74 -5.26 -4.59 7.24
N LEU A 75 -4.08 -4.10 7.61
CA LEU A 75 -3.36 -3.08 6.88
C LEU A 75 -2.09 -3.63 6.26
N THR A 76 -1.69 -3.03 5.15
CA THR A 76 -0.37 -3.19 4.54
C THR A 76 0.23 -1.82 4.26
N SER A 77 1.54 -1.70 4.34
CA SER A 77 2.26 -0.51 3.87
C SER A 77 2.76 -0.67 2.43
N PHE A 78 2.58 -1.84 1.83
CA PHE A 78 2.70 -2.03 0.38
C PHE A 78 1.39 -1.59 -0.27
N TYR A 79 1.38 -0.47 -0.94
CA TYR A 79 0.19 -0.03 -1.66
C TYR A 79 0.24 -0.44 -3.12
N SER A 80 -0.93 -0.75 -3.65
CA SER A 80 -1.12 -1.17 -5.03
C SER A 80 -2.29 -0.42 -5.66
N LEU A 81 -2.16 -0.10 -6.93
CA LEU A 81 -3.18 0.56 -7.73
C LEU A 81 -3.55 -0.32 -8.91
N ALA A 82 -4.81 -0.71 -8.97
CA ALA A 82 -5.33 -1.51 -10.08
C ALA A 82 -5.78 -0.60 -11.21
N GLY A 83 -5.09 -0.69 -12.35
CA GLY A 83 -5.50 -0.14 -13.62
C GLY A 83 -6.40 -1.10 -14.40
N ARG A 84 -6.62 -0.77 -15.66
CA ARG A 84 -7.40 -1.61 -16.57
C ARG A 84 -6.66 -2.91 -16.90
N TYR A 85 -5.40 -2.81 -17.27
CA TYR A 85 -4.56 -3.91 -17.73
C TYR A 85 -3.46 -4.27 -16.75
N LEU A 86 -3.05 -3.35 -15.90
CA LEU A 86 -1.94 -3.47 -14.98
C LEU A 86 -2.36 -3.32 -13.51
N VAL A 87 -1.50 -3.80 -12.62
CA VAL A 87 -1.46 -3.39 -11.22
C VAL A 87 -0.09 -2.76 -10.97
N LEU A 88 -0.08 -1.52 -10.52
CA LEU A 88 1.14 -0.80 -10.13
C LEU A 88 1.37 -0.95 -8.62
N MET A 89 2.60 -1.30 -8.23
CA MET A 89 3.05 -1.40 -6.84
C MET A 89 4.22 -0.43 -6.62
N PRO A 90 3.94 0.82 -6.23
CA PRO A 90 4.92 1.90 -6.24
C PRO A 90 6.11 1.73 -5.28
N ASN A 91 5.95 0.96 -4.23
CA ASN A 91 6.98 0.74 -3.20
C ASN A 91 7.38 -0.73 -3.04
N ASN A 92 7.12 -1.54 -4.06
CA ASN A 92 7.47 -2.95 -4.09
C ASN A 92 8.12 -3.36 -5.43
N PRO A 93 9.40 -2.98 -5.67
CA PRO A 93 10.07 -3.27 -6.93
C PRO A 93 10.33 -4.77 -7.18
N ARG A 94 10.22 -5.60 -6.13
CA ARG A 94 10.36 -7.06 -6.26
C ARG A 94 9.07 -7.76 -6.67
N ALA A 95 7.94 -7.10 -6.50
CA ALA A 95 6.66 -7.59 -6.96
C ALA A 95 6.49 -7.18 -8.42
N GLY A 96 6.29 -8.15 -9.29
CA GLY A 96 6.09 -7.88 -10.71
C GLY A 96 5.89 -9.16 -11.49
N GLY A 97 5.49 -9.01 -12.74
CA GLY A 97 5.32 -10.13 -13.65
C GLY A 97 3.98 -10.15 -14.34
N ILE A 98 3.46 -11.34 -14.55
CA ILE A 98 2.24 -11.60 -15.31
C ILE A 98 1.30 -12.43 -14.44
N SER A 99 0.00 -12.17 -14.52
CA SER A 99 -1.03 -12.96 -13.83
C SER A 99 -0.78 -14.46 -13.97
N LYS A 100 -0.90 -15.19 -12.87
CA LYS A 100 -0.75 -16.65 -12.85
C LYS A 100 -1.81 -17.40 -13.67
N ARG A 101 -2.88 -16.70 -14.06
CA ARG A 101 -3.96 -17.26 -14.89
C ARG A 101 -3.63 -17.25 -16.38
N ILE A 102 -2.52 -16.63 -16.77
CA ILE A 102 -2.07 -16.55 -18.15
C ILE A 102 -0.94 -17.56 -18.32
N GLU A 103 -1.05 -18.44 -19.28
CA GLU A 103 -0.12 -19.54 -19.54
C GLU A 103 0.25 -19.62 -21.03
N GLY A 104 1.23 -20.46 -21.37
CA GLY A 104 1.61 -20.75 -22.76
C GLY A 104 2.21 -19.54 -23.50
N GLU A 105 2.01 -19.51 -24.81
CA GLU A 105 2.56 -18.51 -25.74
C GLU A 105 2.12 -17.08 -25.37
N GLU A 106 0.87 -16.89 -24.98
CA GLU A 106 0.33 -15.59 -24.54
C GLU A 106 1.13 -15.00 -23.37
N ARG A 107 1.62 -15.86 -22.47
CA ARG A 107 2.48 -15.43 -21.36
C ARG A 107 3.84 -14.97 -21.84
N ASP A 108 4.41 -15.62 -22.84
CA ASP A 108 5.73 -15.27 -23.38
C ASP A 108 5.67 -13.96 -24.16
N GLU A 109 4.64 -13.73 -24.96
CA GLU A 109 4.37 -12.45 -25.61
C GLU A 109 4.25 -11.30 -24.58
N LEU A 110 3.53 -11.53 -23.49
CA LEU A 110 3.37 -10.52 -22.45
C LEU A 110 4.65 -10.28 -21.62
N LYS A 111 5.58 -11.25 -21.54
CA LYS A 111 6.91 -11.03 -20.94
C LYS A 111 7.73 -10.07 -21.81
N GLU A 112 7.67 -10.25 -23.12
CA GLU A 112 8.35 -9.38 -24.07
C GLU A 112 7.77 -7.96 -23.99
N ALA A 113 6.43 -7.84 -24.01
CA ALA A 113 5.76 -6.56 -23.83
C ALA A 113 6.14 -5.89 -22.49
N LEU A 114 6.15 -6.65 -21.37
CA LEU A 114 6.52 -6.14 -20.05
C LEU A 114 7.96 -5.63 -20.01
N SER A 115 8.89 -6.32 -20.69
CA SER A 115 10.30 -5.93 -20.74
C SER A 115 10.53 -4.63 -21.51
N SER A 116 9.61 -4.25 -22.40
CA SER A 116 9.65 -3.02 -23.20
C SER A 116 9.01 -1.81 -22.49
N LEU A 117 8.34 -2.02 -21.34
CA LEU A 117 7.73 -0.93 -20.60
C LEU A 117 8.76 -0.10 -19.83
N ASP A 118 8.57 1.21 -19.82
CA ASP A 118 9.35 2.13 -18.99
C ASP A 118 8.82 2.15 -17.54
N ILE A 119 9.28 1.16 -16.76
CA ILE A 119 8.88 1.02 -15.35
C ILE A 119 9.93 1.68 -14.47
N PRO A 120 9.54 2.65 -13.59
CA PRO A 120 10.48 3.25 -12.65
C PRO A 120 11.13 2.21 -11.72
N LYS A 121 12.44 2.36 -11.44
CA LYS A 121 13.28 1.37 -10.74
C LYS A 121 12.78 0.89 -9.37
N ASN A 122 11.98 1.68 -8.70
CA ASN A 122 11.44 1.38 -7.36
C ASN A 122 9.99 0.89 -7.39
N MET A 123 9.45 0.61 -8.56
CA MET A 123 8.07 0.15 -8.75
C MET A 123 8.00 -1.26 -9.30
N GLY A 124 6.99 -2.01 -8.87
CA GLY A 124 6.62 -3.30 -9.45
C GLY A 124 5.34 -3.17 -10.27
N VAL A 125 5.23 -3.97 -11.32
CA VAL A 125 4.06 -3.99 -12.20
C VAL A 125 3.65 -5.43 -12.46
N ILE A 126 2.35 -5.73 -12.34
CA ILE A 126 1.77 -7.01 -12.73
C ILE A 126 0.81 -6.79 -13.89
N ILE A 127 0.97 -7.55 -14.98
CA ILE A 127 -0.03 -7.58 -16.07
C ILE A 127 -1.19 -8.48 -15.64
N ARG A 128 -2.39 -7.92 -15.71
CA ARG A 128 -3.65 -8.62 -15.40
C ARG A 128 -4.10 -9.46 -16.59
N THR A 129 -5.06 -10.36 -16.36
CA THR A 129 -5.71 -11.14 -17.45
C THR A 129 -6.35 -10.25 -18.52
N ALA A 130 -6.84 -9.06 -18.14
CA ALA A 130 -7.38 -8.07 -19.09
C ALA A 130 -6.32 -7.46 -20.00
N GLY A 131 -5.03 -7.67 -19.73
CA GLY A 131 -3.92 -7.26 -20.57
C GLY A 131 -3.61 -8.21 -21.73
N LEU A 132 -4.27 -9.36 -21.80
CA LEU A 132 -4.12 -10.30 -22.92
C LEU A 132 -4.44 -9.63 -24.26
N GLY A 133 -3.59 -9.86 -25.25
CA GLY A 133 -3.71 -9.29 -26.59
C GLY A 133 -3.54 -7.76 -26.67
N ARG A 134 -3.03 -7.11 -25.60
CA ARG A 134 -2.74 -5.67 -25.63
C ARG A 134 -1.32 -5.40 -26.05
N SER A 135 -1.18 -4.39 -26.90
CA SER A 135 0.13 -3.90 -27.33
C SER A 135 0.93 -3.28 -26.16
N ALA A 136 2.24 -3.28 -26.24
CA ALA A 136 3.11 -2.59 -25.29
C ALA A 136 2.73 -1.10 -25.13
N LYS A 137 2.27 -0.46 -26.20
CA LYS A 137 1.81 0.94 -26.18
C LYS A 137 0.57 1.14 -25.31
N GLU A 138 -0.42 0.24 -25.39
CA GLU A 138 -1.63 0.29 -24.56
C GLU A 138 -1.29 0.03 -23.09
N LEU A 139 -0.39 -0.93 -22.82
CA LEU A 139 0.09 -1.21 -21.48
C LEU A 139 0.87 -0.01 -20.89
N GLN A 140 1.71 0.65 -21.70
CA GLN A 140 2.44 1.85 -21.27
C GLN A 140 1.50 3.02 -20.95
N TRP A 141 0.41 3.18 -21.68
CA TRP A 141 -0.59 4.20 -21.38
C TRP A 141 -1.27 3.94 -20.03
N ASP A 142 -1.67 2.69 -19.75
CA ASP A 142 -2.25 2.32 -18.46
C ASP A 142 -1.25 2.56 -17.32
N LEU A 143 0.02 2.22 -17.52
CA LEU A 143 1.10 2.47 -16.56
C LEU A 143 1.28 3.96 -16.28
N ASN A 144 1.36 4.80 -17.31
CA ASN A 144 1.52 6.24 -17.17
C ASN A 144 0.34 6.87 -16.43
N TYR A 145 -0.89 6.42 -16.73
CA TYR A 145 -2.08 6.85 -16.01
C TYR A 145 -2.01 6.49 -14.52
N LEU A 146 -1.61 5.25 -14.19
CA LEU A 146 -1.46 4.79 -12.81
C LEU A 146 -0.40 5.57 -12.04
N ILE A 147 0.72 5.91 -12.68
CA ILE A 147 1.78 6.73 -12.08
C ILE A 147 1.25 8.13 -11.74
N GLN A 148 0.54 8.78 -12.67
CA GLN A 148 -0.05 10.10 -12.44
C GLN A 148 -1.09 10.05 -11.31
N TYR A 149 -1.96 9.04 -11.34
CA TYR A 149 -2.98 8.85 -10.31
C TYR A 149 -2.36 8.63 -8.92
N MET A 150 -1.30 7.82 -8.83
CA MET A 150 -0.54 7.61 -7.61
C MET A 150 0.02 8.91 -7.04
N ILE A 151 0.63 9.75 -7.88
CA ILE A 151 1.20 11.04 -7.45
C ILE A 151 0.12 11.92 -6.82
N ILE A 152 -1.07 11.96 -7.44
CA ILE A 152 -2.22 12.72 -6.91
C ILE A 152 -2.66 12.15 -5.57
N LEU A 153 -2.85 10.82 -5.46
CA LEU A 153 -3.25 10.16 -4.22
C LEU A 153 -2.27 10.40 -3.08
N LEU A 154 -0.97 10.29 -3.36
CA LEU A 154 0.07 10.54 -2.34
C LEU A 154 0.07 12.01 -1.89
N ARG A 155 -0.09 12.96 -2.82
CA ARG A 155 -0.22 14.38 -2.46
C ARG A 155 -1.44 14.61 -1.56
N ILE A 156 -2.60 14.06 -1.91
CA ILE A 156 -3.81 14.15 -1.10
C ILE A 156 -3.58 13.50 0.28
N ALA A 157 -3.00 12.30 0.36
CA ALA A 157 -2.72 11.62 1.62
C ALA A 157 -1.78 12.44 2.53
N ILE A 158 -0.81 13.14 1.95
CA ILE A 158 0.12 13.98 2.72
C ILE A 158 -0.54 15.29 3.18
N THR A 159 -1.40 15.90 2.35
CA THR A 159 -1.91 17.26 2.60
C THR A 159 -3.26 17.29 3.33
N THR A 160 -4.17 16.36 3.04
CA THR A 160 -5.60 16.49 3.40
C THR A 160 -5.99 15.75 4.67
N GLN A 161 -5.25 14.73 5.08
CA GLN A 161 -5.68 13.85 6.17
C GLN A 161 -5.71 14.55 7.54
N PHE A 162 -4.91 15.56 7.76
CA PHE A 162 -4.96 16.37 8.99
C PHE A 162 -6.26 17.19 9.10
N TYR A 163 -6.81 17.63 7.97
CA TYR A 163 -7.99 18.48 7.93
C TYR A 163 -9.29 17.68 8.13
N LEU A 164 -9.46 16.58 7.40
CA LEU A 164 -10.68 15.76 7.47
C LEU A 164 -10.85 15.05 8.82
N LEU A 165 -9.78 14.53 9.41
CA LEU A 165 -9.85 13.84 10.71
C LEU A 165 -10.11 14.80 11.87
N SER A 166 -9.62 16.03 11.80
CA SER A 166 -9.93 17.06 12.81
C SER A 166 -11.40 17.46 12.76
N GLN A 167 -11.97 17.61 11.57
CA GLN A 167 -13.40 17.92 11.38
C GLN A 167 -14.29 16.79 11.86
N MET A 168 -14.01 15.54 11.47
CA MET A 168 -14.82 14.38 11.91
C MET A 168 -14.77 14.12 13.42
N LYS A 169 -13.64 14.43 14.09
CA LYS A 169 -13.54 14.37 15.56
C LYS A 169 -14.31 15.51 16.23
N GLN A 170 -14.40 16.67 15.58
CA GLN A 170 -15.12 17.84 16.10
C GLN A 170 -16.63 17.63 15.97
N ASP A 171 -17.09 17.10 14.84
CA ASP A 171 -18.52 16.81 14.60
C ASP A 171 -19.06 15.71 15.54
N ARG A 172 -18.27 14.70 15.88
CA ARG A 172 -18.65 13.69 16.90
C ARG A 172 -18.77 14.28 18.31
N LYS A 173 -17.94 15.26 18.68
CA LYS A 173 -18.07 15.93 20.00
C LYS A 173 -19.30 16.80 20.09
N VAL A 174 -19.72 17.43 18.99
CA VAL A 174 -20.93 18.27 18.94
C VAL A 174 -22.21 17.43 18.92
N GLY A 175 -22.18 16.23 18.30
CA GLY A 175 -23.34 15.32 18.25
C GLY A 175 -23.71 14.67 19.60
N HIS A 176 -22.82 14.68 20.60
CA HIS A 176 -23.08 14.11 21.93
C HIS A 176 -23.61 15.16 22.96
N GLN A 177 -23.80 16.40 22.56
CA GLN A 177 -24.31 17.50 23.43
C GLN A 177 -25.70 18.02 22.99
N ARG A 178 -26.53 17.15 22.42
CA ARG A 178 -27.97 17.51 22.32
C ARG A 178 -28.76 16.80 23.39
N PRO A 179 -29.54 17.56 24.20
CA PRO A 179 -30.36 17.06 25.28
C PRO A 179 -31.50 16.16 24.79
#